data_7cbe781e0349276bfa2851078420679a
#
_entry.id   7cbe781e0349276bfa2851078420679a
#
_cell.length_a   1.000
_cell.length_b   1.000
_cell.length_c   1.000
_cell.angle_alpha   90.00
_cell.angle_beta   90.00
_cell.angle_gamma   90.00
#
_symmetry.space_group_name_H-M   'P 1'
#
loop_
_entity.id
_entity.type
_entity.pdbx_description
1 polymer ?
#
loop_
_entity_poly.entity_id
_entity_poly.type
_entity_poly.pdbx_seq_one_letter_code
_entity_poly.pdbx_strand_id
1 'polypeptide(L)'
;TGHMGLQTGVSVHADITAPYIDQYATAGNRERWLAGCASGEMVAAIAMTEPGVGSDLAAVATTAVRDGDQWVINGQKTFISNGMECDLVVVVARTAAGDDEKPDQATGARGLSLFVVEGGAAGFVKSRQLEKMGQHCQDTAELFFEDCRVPADNLLGEPGQGFAYLMKNLQRERLMIAVAAQVAAEQALAKTLPYVRERRAFGKSIGSFQHNAFKLVERATEIEIGRTFIDSLIDEFIAGDDITRRVSMAKWWLSDMACRVADDCVQLHGGYGYMAEYPIARDYMDVRAMPIYAGSNEVMKVILARMMDLE
;
A
#
# COMPACT_ATOMS: atom_id res chain seq x y z
N THR A 1 -10.90 1.01 -14.63
CA THR A 1 -10.30 2.16 -15.34
C THR A 1 -9.10 1.79 -16.21
N GLY A 2 -8.47 0.63 -15.99
CA GLY A 2 -7.23 0.23 -16.68
C GLY A 2 -5.99 1.03 -16.27
N HIS A 3 -6.07 1.82 -15.21
CA HIS A 3 -4.97 2.56 -14.61
C HIS A 3 -4.85 2.21 -13.13
N MET A 4 -3.90 1.34 -12.81
CA MET A 4 -3.68 0.88 -11.43
C MET A 4 -3.29 2.01 -10.48
N GLY A 5 -2.51 2.99 -10.93
CA GLY A 5 -2.13 4.13 -10.10
C GLY A 5 -3.34 4.92 -9.58
N LEU A 6 -4.39 5.12 -10.37
CA LEU A 6 -5.62 5.74 -9.91
C LEU A 6 -6.31 4.92 -8.82
N GLN A 7 -6.42 3.61 -9.03
CA GLN A 7 -6.99 2.69 -8.03
C GLN A 7 -6.16 2.72 -6.74
N THR A 8 -4.82 2.71 -6.85
CA THR A 8 -3.93 2.78 -5.68
C THR A 8 -4.13 4.08 -4.91
N GLY A 9 -4.22 5.25 -5.59
CA GLY A 9 -4.46 6.55 -4.94
C GLY A 9 -5.78 6.58 -4.18
N VAL A 10 -6.86 6.09 -4.80
CA VAL A 10 -8.19 5.99 -4.14
C VAL A 10 -8.14 5.02 -2.95
N SER A 11 -7.48 3.87 -3.10
CA SER A 11 -7.38 2.88 -2.02
C SER A 11 -6.54 3.38 -0.84
N VAL A 12 -5.43 4.08 -1.09
CA VAL A 12 -4.64 4.72 -0.01
C VAL A 12 -5.49 5.72 0.78
N HIS A 13 -6.29 6.51 0.10
CA HIS A 13 -7.19 7.48 0.72
C HIS A 13 -8.31 6.79 1.51
N ALA A 14 -9.12 5.95 0.85
CA ALA A 14 -10.38 5.43 1.39
C ALA A 14 -10.22 4.14 2.20
N ASP A 15 -9.39 3.19 1.72
CA ASP A 15 -9.30 1.86 2.31
C ASP A 15 -8.19 1.75 3.35
N ILE A 16 -7.14 2.58 3.23
CA ILE A 16 -5.98 2.54 4.12
C ILE A 16 -6.05 3.67 5.14
N THR A 17 -6.05 4.95 4.72
CA THR A 17 -5.90 6.09 5.63
C THR A 17 -7.18 6.42 6.40
N ALA A 18 -8.33 6.51 5.75
CA ALA A 18 -9.60 6.86 6.39
C ALA A 18 -9.96 5.94 7.57
N PRO A 19 -9.71 4.61 7.56
CA PRO A 19 -9.96 3.75 8.70
C PRO A 19 -9.18 4.09 9.98
N TYR A 20 -7.97 4.65 9.87
CA TYR A 20 -7.24 5.13 11.06
C TYR A 20 -7.93 6.34 11.68
N ILE A 21 -8.42 7.26 10.86
CA ILE A 21 -9.19 8.43 11.32
C ILE A 21 -10.49 7.97 11.95
N ASP A 22 -11.22 7.07 11.29
CA ASP A 22 -12.50 6.55 11.79
C ASP A 22 -12.39 5.87 13.16
N GLN A 23 -11.34 5.07 13.35
CA GLN A 23 -11.19 4.26 14.55
C GLN A 23 -10.57 5.00 15.73
N TYR A 24 -9.69 5.99 15.47
CA TYR A 24 -8.80 6.52 16.52
C TYR A 24 -8.84 8.03 16.68
N ALA A 25 -9.48 8.80 15.79
CA ALA A 25 -9.61 10.24 15.97
C ALA A 25 -10.62 10.61 17.06
N THR A 26 -10.46 11.79 17.67
CA THR A 26 -11.49 12.39 18.53
C THR A 26 -12.78 12.61 17.75
N ALA A 27 -13.92 12.65 18.44
CA ALA A 27 -15.23 12.76 17.77
C ALA A 27 -15.31 13.98 16.83
N GLY A 28 -14.83 15.15 17.24
CA GLY A 28 -14.86 16.37 16.44
C GLY A 28 -13.95 16.30 15.20
N ASN A 29 -12.72 15.81 15.37
CA ASN A 29 -11.78 15.64 14.27
C ASN A 29 -12.23 14.54 13.30
N ARG A 30 -12.75 13.44 13.83
CA ARG A 30 -13.32 12.35 13.02
C ARG A 30 -14.42 12.85 12.11
N GLU A 31 -15.42 13.59 12.65
CA GLU A 31 -16.52 14.14 11.87
C GLU A 31 -16.01 15.07 10.78
N ARG A 32 -15.13 16.01 11.10
CA ARG A 32 -14.58 16.99 10.17
C ARG A 32 -13.73 16.35 9.06
N TRP A 33 -12.80 15.48 9.42
CA TRP A 33 -11.88 14.87 8.45
C TRP A 33 -12.57 13.84 7.57
N LEU A 34 -13.44 12.98 8.14
CA LEU A 34 -14.15 11.99 7.33
C LEU A 34 -15.17 12.62 6.39
N ALA A 35 -15.85 13.71 6.80
CA ALA A 35 -16.73 14.44 5.89
C ALA A 35 -15.97 14.99 4.68
N GLY A 36 -14.81 15.61 4.90
CA GLY A 36 -13.93 16.09 3.84
C GLY A 36 -13.38 14.97 2.95
N CYS A 37 -13.00 13.84 3.56
CA CYS A 37 -12.57 12.65 2.80
C CYS A 37 -13.70 12.08 1.94
N ALA A 38 -14.91 11.96 2.48
CA ALA A 38 -16.05 11.37 1.77
C ALA A 38 -16.56 12.26 0.63
N SER A 39 -16.48 13.58 0.79
CA SER A 39 -16.84 14.54 -0.27
C SER A 39 -15.77 14.68 -1.36
N GLY A 40 -14.53 14.24 -1.08
CA GLY A 40 -13.37 14.44 -1.94
C GLY A 40 -12.74 15.85 -1.82
N GLU A 41 -13.18 16.66 -0.86
CA GLU A 41 -12.58 17.95 -0.53
C GLU A 41 -11.24 17.82 0.19
N MET A 42 -10.99 16.66 0.81
CA MET A 42 -9.74 16.33 1.49
C MET A 42 -9.18 15.00 0.97
N VAL A 43 -7.97 15.03 0.47
CA VAL A 43 -7.21 13.83 0.10
C VAL A 43 -6.37 13.36 1.29
N ALA A 44 -6.44 12.09 1.61
CA ALA A 44 -5.71 11.51 2.73
C ALA A 44 -4.53 10.63 2.27
N ALA A 45 -3.42 10.72 3.01
CA ALA A 45 -2.22 9.91 2.86
C ALA A 45 -1.76 9.33 4.20
N ILE A 46 -0.94 8.28 4.15
CA ILE A 46 -0.27 7.71 5.34
C ILE A 46 1.23 7.68 5.13
N ALA A 47 1.98 8.16 6.12
CA ALA A 47 3.42 8.35 6.07
C ALA A 47 4.12 7.50 7.14
N MET A 48 4.56 6.29 6.74
CA MET A 48 5.29 5.35 7.59
C MET A 48 6.77 5.35 7.27
N THR A 49 7.11 5.13 6.00
CA THR A 49 8.46 4.88 5.48
C THR A 49 9.37 6.11 5.58
N GLU A 50 10.61 5.89 5.94
CA GLU A 50 11.68 6.92 6.01
C GLU A 50 12.87 6.51 5.12
N PRO A 51 13.80 7.41 4.77
CA PRO A 51 14.94 7.05 3.95
C PRO A 51 15.77 5.87 4.50
N GLY A 52 15.84 5.73 5.82
CA GLY A 52 16.54 4.63 6.51
C GLY A 52 15.63 3.50 7.01
N VAL A 53 14.31 3.61 6.84
CA VAL A 53 13.33 2.71 7.48
C VAL A 53 12.24 2.30 6.50
N GLY A 54 12.20 1.03 6.13
CA GLY A 54 11.14 0.45 5.29
C GLY A 54 10.45 -0.72 6.01
N SER A 55 10.99 -1.92 5.86
CA SER A 55 10.42 -3.15 6.45
C SER A 55 10.45 -3.17 7.98
N ASP A 56 11.44 -2.55 8.60
CA ASP A 56 11.56 -2.42 10.05
C ASP A 56 10.91 -1.12 10.55
N LEU A 57 9.58 -1.12 10.63
CA LEU A 57 8.83 0.03 11.14
C LEU A 57 9.17 0.39 12.61
N ALA A 58 9.71 -0.58 13.36
CA ALA A 58 10.12 -0.32 14.73
C ALA A 58 11.34 0.61 14.84
N ALA A 59 12.05 0.86 13.74
CA ALA A 59 13.19 1.75 13.65
C ALA A 59 12.85 3.18 13.21
N VAL A 60 11.55 3.54 13.10
CA VAL A 60 11.13 4.92 12.76
C VAL A 60 11.83 5.94 13.62
N ALA A 61 12.46 6.94 12.97
CA ALA A 61 13.26 7.98 13.60
C ALA A 61 12.53 9.34 13.71
N THR A 62 11.47 9.57 12.91
CA THR A 62 10.59 10.75 13.07
C THR A 62 10.10 10.83 14.50
N THR A 63 10.24 11.98 15.17
CA THR A 63 9.85 12.19 16.57
C THR A 63 8.66 13.11 16.70
N ALA A 64 7.91 12.95 17.79
CA ALA A 64 6.86 13.89 18.22
C ALA A 64 7.04 14.17 19.71
N VAL A 65 7.22 15.43 20.07
CA VAL A 65 7.41 15.89 21.45
C VAL A 65 6.22 16.71 21.88
N ARG A 66 5.69 16.44 23.06
CA ARG A 66 4.60 17.22 23.65
C ARG A 66 5.09 18.61 24.07
N ASP A 67 4.40 19.65 23.64
CA ASP A 67 4.66 21.04 24.04
C ASP A 67 3.33 21.73 24.39
N GLY A 68 2.96 21.67 25.65
CA GLY A 68 1.68 22.19 26.15
C GLY A 68 0.48 21.47 25.54
N ASP A 69 -0.33 22.19 24.78
CA ASP A 69 -1.52 21.71 24.08
C ASP A 69 -1.26 21.31 22.63
N GLN A 70 0.02 21.19 22.25
CA GLN A 70 0.45 20.81 20.92
C GLN A 70 1.46 19.65 20.94
N TRP A 71 1.67 19.05 19.78
CA TRP A 71 2.80 18.18 19.48
C TRP A 71 3.71 18.84 18.45
N VAL A 72 5.02 18.71 18.63
CA VAL A 72 6.05 19.18 17.70
C VAL A 72 6.65 17.97 17.03
N ILE A 73 6.44 17.85 15.72
CA ILE A 73 6.89 16.71 14.91
C ILE A 73 8.12 17.11 14.12
N ASN A 74 9.18 16.27 14.19
CA ASN A 74 10.42 16.45 13.45
C ASN A 74 10.81 15.14 12.76
N GLY A 75 11.12 15.22 11.45
CA GLY A 75 11.57 14.07 10.68
C GLY A 75 11.30 14.16 9.19
N GLN A 76 11.52 13.04 8.51
CA GLN A 76 11.37 12.93 7.07
C GLN A 76 10.67 11.62 6.71
N LYS A 77 9.78 11.68 5.73
CA LYS A 77 9.09 10.52 5.17
C LYS A 77 9.32 10.44 3.67
N THR A 78 9.41 9.22 3.15
CA THR A 78 9.64 8.98 1.72
C THR A 78 8.71 7.91 1.16
N PHE A 79 8.52 7.91 -0.16
CA PHE A 79 7.61 7.02 -0.89
C PHE A 79 6.15 7.15 -0.48
N ILE A 80 5.73 8.37 -0.13
CA ILE A 80 4.35 8.61 0.36
C ILE A 80 3.41 8.81 -0.81
N SER A 81 2.53 7.85 -1.00
CA SER A 81 1.44 7.88 -1.99
C SER A 81 0.43 8.95 -1.62
N ASN A 82 -0.08 9.69 -2.60
CA ASN A 82 -0.90 10.90 -2.44
C ASN A 82 -0.17 12.04 -1.69
N GLY A 83 1.15 11.96 -1.52
CA GLY A 83 1.89 12.88 -0.67
C GLY A 83 1.93 14.33 -1.18
N MET A 84 1.90 14.54 -2.51
CA MET A 84 1.81 15.90 -3.09
C MET A 84 0.41 16.48 -2.95
N GLU A 85 -0.62 15.67 -3.12
CA GLU A 85 -2.01 16.09 -3.17
C GLU A 85 -2.71 16.02 -1.78
N CYS A 86 -2.07 15.42 -0.76
CA CYS A 86 -2.74 15.20 0.52
C CYS A 86 -3.10 16.50 1.26
N ASP A 87 -4.33 16.58 1.73
CA ASP A 87 -4.80 17.58 2.69
C ASP A 87 -4.63 17.09 4.13
N LEU A 88 -4.62 15.76 4.30
CA LEU A 88 -4.40 15.07 5.57
C LEU A 88 -3.34 14.01 5.41
N VAL A 89 -2.37 13.95 6.32
CA VAL A 89 -1.43 12.83 6.36
C VAL A 89 -1.38 12.21 7.75
N VAL A 90 -1.62 10.91 7.84
CA VAL A 90 -1.38 10.13 9.06
C VAL A 90 0.11 9.83 9.14
N VAL A 91 0.79 10.42 10.12
CA VAL A 91 2.24 10.33 10.32
C VAL A 91 2.55 9.38 11.46
N VAL A 92 3.42 8.40 11.20
CA VAL A 92 4.01 7.56 12.26
C VAL A 92 5.20 8.30 12.83
N ALA A 93 5.16 8.61 14.12
CA ALA A 93 6.25 9.27 14.82
C ALA A 93 6.50 8.61 16.19
N ARG A 94 7.72 8.77 16.68
CA ARG A 94 8.15 8.28 17.97
C ARG A 94 7.83 9.31 19.05
N THR A 95 7.11 8.90 20.09
CA THR A 95 6.89 9.66 21.31
C THR A 95 7.72 9.09 22.45
N ALA A 96 7.89 9.84 23.54
CA ALA A 96 8.45 9.31 24.77
C ALA A 96 7.55 8.20 25.34
N ALA A 97 8.14 7.16 25.88
CA ALA A 97 7.42 6.07 26.52
C ALA A 97 7.04 6.36 27.99
N GLY A 98 7.49 7.49 28.53
CA GLY A 98 7.20 7.98 29.90
C GLY A 98 7.60 9.44 30.06
N ASP A 99 7.18 10.07 31.18
CA ASP A 99 7.38 11.51 31.43
C ASP A 99 8.85 11.95 31.49
N ASP A 100 9.77 11.05 31.84
CA ASP A 100 11.22 11.30 31.97
C ASP A 100 12.03 10.82 30.76
N GLU A 101 11.42 10.19 29.75
CA GLU A 101 12.10 9.61 28.58
C GLU A 101 11.98 10.53 27.36
N LYS A 102 13.08 10.73 26.64
CA LYS A 102 13.03 11.46 25.36
C LYS A 102 12.62 10.53 24.23
N PRO A 103 11.91 11.02 23.18
CA PRO A 103 11.47 10.20 22.06
C PRO A 103 12.59 9.44 21.36
N ASP A 104 13.79 10.02 21.27
CA ASP A 104 14.99 9.41 20.68
C ASP A 104 15.59 8.27 21.54
N GLN A 105 15.18 8.14 22.78
CA GLN A 105 15.58 7.05 23.70
C GLN A 105 14.59 5.88 23.67
N ALA A 106 13.36 6.09 23.23
CA ALA A 106 12.40 5.02 23.09
C ALA A 106 12.81 4.10 21.91
N THR A 107 12.95 2.81 22.16
CA THR A 107 13.41 1.82 21.17
C THR A 107 12.34 0.80 20.79
N GLY A 108 12.48 0.25 19.58
CA GLY A 108 11.57 -0.79 19.08
C GLY A 108 10.16 -0.29 18.79
N ALA A 109 9.19 -1.19 18.85
CA ALA A 109 7.78 -0.93 18.55
C ALA A 109 7.08 -0.07 19.61
N ARG A 110 7.62 0.00 20.82
CA ARG A 110 7.09 0.83 21.91
C ARG A 110 7.41 2.30 21.63
N GLY A 111 6.48 3.18 21.97
CA GLY A 111 6.62 4.62 21.77
C GLY A 111 6.30 5.10 20.35
N LEU A 112 5.83 4.27 19.43
CA LEU A 112 5.27 4.74 18.17
C LEU A 112 3.84 5.23 18.36
N SER A 113 3.56 6.41 17.81
CA SER A 113 2.26 7.07 17.84
C SER A 113 1.85 7.50 16.44
N LEU A 114 0.57 7.76 16.24
CA LEU A 114 0.01 8.20 14.97
C LEU A 114 -0.55 9.61 15.12
N PHE A 115 -0.22 10.49 14.21
CA PHE A 115 -0.68 11.88 14.21
C PHE A 115 -1.31 12.23 12.86
N VAL A 116 -2.39 12.99 12.87
CA VAL A 116 -2.89 13.63 11.65
C VAL A 116 -2.24 15.00 11.52
N VAL A 117 -1.51 15.22 10.42
CA VAL A 117 -1.00 16.52 10.04
C VAL A 117 -1.83 17.04 8.87
N GLU A 118 -2.40 18.24 9.01
CA GLU A 118 -3.15 18.91 7.95
C GLU A 118 -2.19 19.60 6.97
N GLY A 119 -2.55 19.66 5.69
CA GLY A 119 -1.69 20.12 4.61
C GLY A 119 -1.15 21.56 4.77
N GLY A 120 -1.85 22.40 5.55
CA GLY A 120 -1.45 23.77 5.87
C GLY A 120 -0.66 23.95 7.19
N ALA A 121 -0.29 22.85 7.88
CA ALA A 121 0.40 22.95 9.16
C ALA A 121 1.79 23.60 8.98
N ALA A 122 2.11 24.57 9.84
CA ALA A 122 3.44 25.21 9.84
C ALA A 122 4.53 24.16 10.13
N GLY A 123 5.61 24.18 9.34
CA GLY A 123 6.69 23.19 9.42
C GLY A 123 6.44 21.89 8.68
N PHE A 124 5.27 21.70 8.04
CA PHE A 124 5.01 20.60 7.12
C PHE A 124 5.34 21.00 5.69
N VAL A 125 6.24 20.26 5.04
CA VAL A 125 6.71 20.53 3.68
C VAL A 125 6.53 19.30 2.79
N LYS A 126 5.76 19.46 1.73
CA LYS A 126 5.69 18.52 0.62
C LYS A 126 6.81 18.88 -0.35
N SER A 127 7.88 18.06 -0.40
CA SER A 127 9.12 18.46 -1.05
C SER A 127 9.08 18.23 -2.55
N ARG A 128 9.14 16.96 -2.97
CA ARG A 128 9.17 16.64 -4.39
C ARG A 128 8.36 15.39 -4.69
N GLN A 129 7.79 15.38 -5.87
CA GLN A 129 7.23 14.17 -6.48
C GLN A 129 8.38 13.29 -6.97
N LEU A 130 8.31 12.00 -6.62
CA LEU A 130 9.29 11.00 -7.06
C LEU A 130 8.88 10.41 -8.42
N GLU A 131 9.83 10.27 -9.31
CA GLU A 131 9.64 9.53 -10.56
C GLU A 131 9.63 8.04 -10.30
N LYS A 132 8.64 7.33 -10.87
CA LYS A 132 8.42 5.89 -10.65
C LYS A 132 8.50 5.12 -11.95
N MET A 133 8.82 3.85 -11.85
CA MET A 133 8.80 2.91 -12.97
C MET A 133 7.38 2.69 -13.53
N GLY A 134 6.37 2.68 -12.66
CA GLY A 134 4.96 2.49 -13.00
C GLY A 134 4.04 3.34 -12.13
N GLN A 135 2.71 3.13 -12.26
CA GLN A 135 1.67 3.87 -11.54
C GLN A 135 1.81 5.39 -11.69
N HIS A 136 2.11 5.86 -12.90
CA HIS A 136 2.45 7.27 -13.19
C HIS A 136 1.31 8.25 -12.92
N CYS A 137 0.05 7.80 -12.92
CA CYS A 137 -1.11 8.64 -12.64
C CYS A 137 -1.38 8.85 -11.14
N GLN A 138 -0.55 8.30 -10.26
CA GLN A 138 -0.57 8.54 -8.83
C GLN A 138 0.74 9.21 -8.42
N ASP A 139 0.66 10.27 -7.63
CA ASP A 139 1.84 10.90 -7.05
C ASP A 139 2.46 10.06 -5.93
N THR A 140 3.73 10.24 -5.73
CA THR A 140 4.48 9.68 -4.59
C THR A 140 5.53 10.69 -4.21
N ALA A 141 5.59 11.07 -2.93
CA ALA A 141 6.36 12.21 -2.48
C ALA A 141 7.33 11.91 -1.34
N GLU A 142 8.25 12.86 -1.16
CA GLU A 142 9.03 13.07 0.07
C GLU A 142 8.37 14.16 0.89
N LEU A 143 8.18 13.91 2.19
CA LEU A 143 7.56 14.82 3.15
C LEU A 143 8.56 15.14 4.26
N PHE A 144 8.65 16.42 4.65
CA PHE A 144 9.49 16.88 5.72
C PHE A 144 8.66 17.54 6.83
N PHE A 145 9.09 17.35 8.04
CA PHE A 145 8.48 17.92 9.25
C PHE A 145 9.61 18.62 10.01
N GLU A 146 9.56 19.95 10.06
CA GLU A 146 10.57 20.82 10.70
C GLU A 146 9.84 21.68 11.75
N ASP A 147 9.95 21.29 13.02
CA ASP A 147 9.16 21.86 14.11
C ASP A 147 7.67 21.96 13.79
N CYS A 148 7.16 20.94 13.09
CA CYS A 148 5.79 20.91 12.64
C CYS A 148 4.83 20.77 13.84
N ARG A 149 4.04 21.83 14.07
CA ARG A 149 3.14 21.93 15.22
C ARG A 149 1.72 21.49 14.85
N VAL A 150 1.20 20.55 15.60
CA VAL A 150 -0.17 20.08 15.48
C VAL A 150 -0.87 20.14 16.85
N PRO A 151 -2.19 20.40 16.88
CA PRO A 151 -2.98 20.34 18.11
C PRO A 151 -2.86 19.00 18.81
N ALA A 152 -3.05 18.99 20.14
CA ALA A 152 -2.95 17.78 20.92
C ALA A 152 -3.93 16.68 20.51
N ASP A 153 -5.10 17.05 20.07
CA ASP A 153 -6.18 16.16 19.64
C ASP A 153 -6.02 15.62 18.21
N ASN A 154 -4.92 16.02 17.52
CA ASN A 154 -4.50 15.40 16.27
C ASN A 154 -3.77 14.04 16.49
N LEU A 155 -3.47 13.67 17.72
CA LEU A 155 -3.03 12.32 18.08
C LEU A 155 -4.19 11.34 17.84
N LEU A 156 -3.92 10.25 17.13
CA LEU A 156 -4.85 9.16 16.92
C LEU A 156 -4.74 8.12 18.04
N GLY A 157 -5.78 8.02 18.85
CA GLY A 157 -5.82 7.12 20.02
C GLY A 157 -4.86 7.56 21.13
N GLU A 158 -4.12 6.61 21.70
CA GLU A 158 -3.24 6.82 22.85
C GLU A 158 -1.77 6.91 22.45
N PRO A 159 -0.96 7.71 23.16
CA PRO A 159 0.49 7.76 22.91
C PRO A 159 1.13 6.38 23.07
N GLY A 160 2.08 6.05 22.17
CA GLY A 160 2.81 4.78 22.21
C GLY A 160 2.03 3.57 21.68
N GLN A 161 0.76 3.72 21.30
CA GLN A 161 -0.07 2.61 20.78
C GLN A 161 -0.06 2.50 19.24
N GLY A 162 0.62 3.39 18.55
CA GLY A 162 0.62 3.46 17.08
C GLY A 162 1.01 2.14 16.41
N PHE A 163 1.99 1.41 16.95
CA PHE A 163 2.39 0.12 16.37
C PHE A 163 1.27 -0.91 16.45
N ALA A 164 0.54 -0.97 17.56
CA ALA A 164 -0.60 -1.88 17.70
C ALA A 164 -1.72 -1.54 16.71
N TYR A 165 -1.99 -0.24 16.52
CA TYR A 165 -2.98 0.24 15.55
C TYR A 165 -2.58 -0.10 14.11
N LEU A 166 -1.28 0.06 13.76
CA LEU A 166 -0.75 -0.35 12.47
C LEU A 166 -0.93 -1.87 12.25
N MET A 167 -0.53 -2.70 13.21
CA MET A 167 -0.65 -4.16 13.07
C MET A 167 -2.09 -4.61 12.86
N LYS A 168 -3.06 -3.99 13.54
CA LYS A 168 -4.48 -4.28 13.38
C LYS A 168 -4.99 -3.91 11.98
N ASN A 169 -4.66 -2.74 11.48
CA ASN A 169 -5.15 -2.26 10.18
C ASN A 169 -4.42 -2.89 8.99
N LEU A 170 -3.14 -3.31 9.16
CA LEU A 170 -2.36 -3.98 8.10
C LEU A 170 -3.04 -5.23 7.54
N GLN A 171 -3.93 -5.90 8.28
CA GLN A 171 -4.70 -7.03 7.73
C GLN A 171 -5.58 -6.56 6.57
N ARG A 172 -6.35 -5.48 6.77
CA ARG A 172 -7.19 -4.88 5.74
C ARG A 172 -6.35 -4.35 4.56
N GLU A 173 -5.27 -3.65 4.85
CA GLU A 173 -4.39 -3.08 3.82
C GLU A 173 -3.80 -4.17 2.92
N ARG A 174 -3.31 -5.26 3.50
CA ARG A 174 -2.79 -6.42 2.76
C ARG A 174 -3.87 -7.13 1.95
N LEU A 175 -5.10 -7.20 2.48
CA LEU A 175 -6.24 -7.75 1.75
C LEU A 175 -6.53 -6.93 0.50
N MET A 176 -6.58 -5.59 0.61
CA MET A 176 -6.81 -4.72 -0.54
C MET A 176 -5.74 -4.90 -1.63
N ILE A 177 -4.48 -5.07 -1.23
CA ILE A 177 -3.38 -5.32 -2.19
C ILE A 177 -3.51 -6.71 -2.83
N ALA A 178 -3.88 -7.72 -2.07
CA ALA A 178 -4.09 -9.06 -2.59
C ALA A 178 -5.25 -9.10 -3.61
N VAL A 179 -6.35 -8.40 -3.33
CA VAL A 179 -7.48 -8.20 -4.26
C VAL A 179 -7.02 -7.47 -5.52
N ALA A 180 -6.27 -6.38 -5.37
CA ALA A 180 -5.74 -5.62 -6.50
C ALA A 180 -4.81 -6.46 -7.38
N ALA A 181 -3.96 -7.30 -6.79
CA ALA A 181 -3.06 -8.20 -7.51
C ALA A 181 -3.84 -9.26 -8.30
N GLN A 182 -4.87 -9.85 -7.69
CA GLN A 182 -5.77 -10.80 -8.36
C GLN A 182 -6.42 -10.16 -9.59
N VAL A 183 -7.04 -8.98 -9.41
CA VAL A 183 -7.71 -8.26 -10.50
C VAL A 183 -6.73 -7.83 -11.59
N ALA A 184 -5.51 -7.42 -11.24
CA ALA A 184 -4.48 -7.07 -12.22
C ALA A 184 -4.09 -8.26 -13.10
N ALA A 185 -3.92 -9.44 -12.52
CA ALA A 185 -3.62 -10.67 -13.25
C ALA A 185 -4.78 -11.05 -14.20
N GLU A 186 -6.02 -11.00 -13.73
CA GLU A 186 -7.22 -11.24 -14.55
C GLU A 186 -7.30 -10.29 -15.75
N GLN A 187 -7.07 -9.00 -15.52
CA GLN A 187 -7.12 -7.99 -16.57
C GLN A 187 -5.98 -8.15 -17.59
N ALA A 188 -4.76 -8.48 -17.15
CA ALA A 188 -3.65 -8.74 -18.04
C ALA A 188 -3.94 -9.93 -18.98
N LEU A 189 -4.45 -11.01 -18.42
CA LEU A 189 -4.85 -12.18 -19.21
C LEU A 189 -6.02 -11.87 -20.14
N ALA A 190 -7.06 -11.17 -19.66
CA ALA A 190 -8.23 -10.80 -20.45
C ALA A 190 -7.88 -9.92 -21.67
N LYS A 191 -6.89 -9.02 -21.54
CA LYS A 191 -6.36 -8.21 -22.65
C LYS A 191 -5.54 -9.05 -23.62
N THR A 192 -4.82 -10.04 -23.13
CA THR A 192 -3.90 -10.87 -23.93
C THR A 192 -4.62 -11.93 -24.76
N LEU A 193 -5.69 -12.52 -24.26
CA LEU A 193 -6.43 -13.59 -24.94
C LEU A 193 -6.96 -13.19 -26.33
N PRO A 194 -7.61 -12.04 -26.55
CA PRO A 194 -7.99 -11.58 -27.88
C PRO A 194 -6.78 -11.38 -28.78
N TYR A 195 -5.74 -10.72 -28.28
CA TYR A 195 -4.53 -10.46 -29.05
C TYR A 195 -3.89 -11.74 -29.60
N VAL A 196 -3.69 -12.78 -28.80
CA VAL A 196 -3.06 -14.03 -29.24
C VAL A 196 -3.94 -14.84 -30.21
N ARG A 197 -5.26 -14.64 -30.19
CA ARG A 197 -6.20 -15.24 -31.15
C ARG A 197 -6.12 -14.57 -32.53
N GLU A 198 -5.95 -13.26 -32.54
CA GLU A 198 -5.92 -12.45 -33.77
C GLU A 198 -4.53 -12.39 -34.41
N ARG A 199 -3.49 -12.24 -33.61
CA ARG A 199 -2.12 -12.13 -34.07
C ARG A 199 -1.66 -13.42 -34.74
N ARG A 200 -1.19 -13.32 -36.00
CA ARG A 200 -0.74 -14.46 -36.78
C ARG A 200 0.78 -14.46 -37.01
N ALA A 201 1.38 -15.64 -36.93
CA ALA A 201 2.75 -15.91 -37.30
C ALA A 201 2.83 -17.34 -37.86
N PHE A 202 3.71 -17.57 -38.83
CA PHE A 202 3.90 -18.89 -39.48
C PHE A 202 2.57 -19.52 -39.95
N GLY A 203 1.67 -18.69 -40.51
CA GLY A 203 0.40 -19.12 -41.11
C GLY A 203 -0.75 -19.37 -40.17
N LYS A 204 -0.59 -19.25 -38.84
CA LYS A 204 -1.65 -19.51 -37.85
C LYS A 204 -1.64 -18.48 -36.70
N SER A 205 -2.66 -18.47 -35.85
CA SER A 205 -2.69 -17.59 -34.68
C SER A 205 -1.57 -17.96 -33.70
N ILE A 206 -0.98 -16.96 -33.03
CA ILE A 206 0.09 -17.25 -32.07
C ILE A 206 -0.41 -18.02 -30.84
N GLY A 207 -1.68 -17.89 -30.50
CA GLY A 207 -2.33 -18.66 -29.43
C GLY A 207 -2.47 -20.16 -29.74
N SER A 208 -2.42 -20.56 -31.02
CA SER A 208 -2.50 -21.96 -31.42
C SER A 208 -1.17 -22.74 -31.32
N PHE A 209 -0.06 -22.06 -31.02
CA PHE A 209 1.18 -22.77 -30.74
C PHE A 209 1.10 -23.40 -29.35
N GLN A 210 1.41 -24.69 -29.25
CA GLN A 210 1.24 -25.47 -28.02
C GLN A 210 1.94 -24.82 -26.81
N HIS A 211 3.16 -24.31 -26.97
CA HIS A 211 3.88 -23.60 -25.91
C HIS A 211 3.08 -22.42 -25.37
N ASN A 212 2.56 -21.56 -26.26
CA ASN A 212 1.78 -20.39 -25.86
C ASN A 212 0.43 -20.79 -25.24
N ALA A 213 -0.22 -21.79 -25.81
CA ALA A 213 -1.48 -22.31 -25.28
C ALA A 213 -1.32 -22.86 -23.86
N PHE A 214 -0.29 -23.65 -23.60
CA PHE A 214 0.00 -24.20 -22.28
C PHE A 214 0.28 -23.11 -21.25
N LYS A 215 1.14 -22.14 -21.61
CA LYS A 215 1.42 -20.98 -20.76
C LYS A 215 0.14 -20.22 -20.36
N LEU A 216 -0.75 -19.95 -21.30
CA LEU A 216 -2.02 -19.29 -21.04
C LEU A 216 -2.94 -20.12 -20.12
N VAL A 217 -2.99 -21.44 -20.31
CA VAL A 217 -3.77 -22.35 -19.44
C VAL A 217 -3.21 -22.36 -18.01
N GLU A 218 -1.88 -22.41 -17.86
CA GLU A 218 -1.23 -22.34 -16.53
C GLU A 218 -1.58 -21.05 -15.82
N ARG A 219 -1.47 -19.88 -16.49
CA ARG A 219 -1.82 -18.58 -15.90
C ARG A 219 -3.30 -18.47 -15.57
N ALA A 220 -4.19 -18.96 -16.45
CA ALA A 220 -5.62 -19.00 -16.18
C ALA A 220 -5.94 -19.86 -14.95
N THR A 221 -5.26 -21.00 -14.78
CA THR A 221 -5.44 -21.87 -13.63
C THR A 221 -4.98 -21.21 -12.33
N GLU A 222 -3.79 -20.56 -12.32
CA GLU A 222 -3.31 -19.82 -11.14
C GLU A 222 -4.27 -18.67 -10.75
N ILE A 223 -4.82 -17.96 -11.73
CA ILE A 223 -5.80 -16.89 -11.52
C ILE A 223 -7.08 -17.45 -10.88
N GLU A 224 -7.59 -18.59 -11.34
CA GLU A 224 -8.80 -19.23 -10.80
C GLU A 224 -8.60 -19.69 -9.35
N ILE A 225 -7.44 -20.31 -9.05
CA ILE A 225 -7.05 -20.67 -7.69
C ILE A 225 -6.97 -19.41 -6.81
N GLY A 226 -6.34 -18.35 -7.32
CA GLY A 226 -6.22 -17.08 -6.60
C GLY A 226 -7.58 -16.45 -6.32
N ARG A 227 -8.53 -16.48 -7.27
CA ARG A 227 -9.89 -15.97 -7.10
C ARG A 227 -10.61 -16.70 -5.97
N THR A 228 -10.60 -18.02 -5.98
CA THR A 228 -11.20 -18.83 -4.92
C THR A 228 -10.61 -18.51 -3.54
N PHE A 229 -9.30 -18.32 -3.48
CA PHE A 229 -8.61 -17.98 -2.22
C PHE A 229 -9.00 -16.59 -1.70
N ILE A 230 -9.05 -15.59 -2.58
CA ILE A 230 -9.43 -14.22 -2.22
C ILE A 230 -10.89 -14.14 -1.77
N ASP A 231 -11.81 -14.78 -2.49
CA ASP A 231 -13.23 -14.74 -2.15
C ASP A 231 -13.47 -15.33 -0.75
N SER A 232 -12.86 -16.50 -0.44
CA SER A 232 -12.91 -17.06 0.92
C SER A 232 -12.30 -16.13 1.97
N LEU A 233 -11.23 -15.42 1.65
CA LEU A 233 -10.57 -14.53 2.60
C LEU A 233 -11.38 -13.26 2.86
N ILE A 234 -12.10 -12.76 1.86
CA ILE A 234 -13.03 -11.64 2.00
C ILE A 234 -14.19 -12.03 2.94
N ASP A 235 -14.74 -13.23 2.77
CA ASP A 235 -15.82 -13.73 3.63
C ASP A 235 -15.37 -13.82 5.11
N GLU A 236 -14.17 -14.34 5.37
CA GLU A 236 -13.58 -14.36 6.73
C GLU A 236 -13.39 -12.97 7.30
N PHE A 237 -12.86 -12.04 6.49
CA PHE A 237 -12.68 -10.65 6.92
C PHE A 237 -14.01 -9.97 7.28
N ILE A 238 -15.05 -10.18 6.47
CA ILE A 238 -16.40 -9.66 6.73
C ILE A 238 -17.00 -10.29 8.00
N ALA A 239 -16.73 -11.57 8.25
CA ALA A 239 -17.14 -12.26 9.48
C ALA A 239 -16.41 -11.74 10.75
N GLY A 240 -15.35 -10.96 10.59
CA GLY A 240 -14.55 -10.41 11.69
C GLY A 240 -13.47 -11.35 12.22
N ASP A 241 -13.13 -12.37 11.46
CA ASP A 241 -12.08 -13.33 11.81
C ASP A 241 -10.68 -12.69 11.75
N ASP A 242 -9.73 -13.22 12.52
CA ASP A 242 -8.32 -12.88 12.38
C ASP A 242 -7.73 -13.55 11.13
N ILE A 243 -7.55 -12.74 10.10
CA ILE A 243 -7.02 -13.19 8.82
C ILE A 243 -5.50 -13.03 8.68
N THR A 244 -4.77 -12.65 9.72
CA THR A 244 -3.33 -12.29 9.66
C THR A 244 -2.50 -13.33 8.93
N ARG A 245 -2.68 -14.62 9.23
CA ARG A 245 -1.96 -15.71 8.58
C ARG A 245 -2.32 -15.82 7.10
N ARG A 246 -3.62 -15.89 6.80
CA ARG A 246 -4.10 -16.11 5.43
C ARG A 246 -3.88 -14.91 4.53
N VAL A 247 -4.06 -13.68 5.05
CA VAL A 247 -3.81 -12.47 4.26
C VAL A 247 -2.33 -12.29 3.94
N SER A 248 -1.42 -12.71 4.86
CA SER A 248 0.02 -12.73 4.57
C SER A 248 0.35 -13.70 3.45
N MET A 249 -0.28 -14.89 3.41
CA MET A 249 -0.18 -15.84 2.29
C MET A 249 -0.70 -15.24 0.99
N ALA A 250 -1.91 -14.66 1.02
CA ALA A 250 -2.56 -14.08 -0.15
C ALA A 250 -1.72 -12.93 -0.74
N LYS A 251 -1.25 -12.01 0.10
CA LYS A 251 -0.50 -10.83 -0.34
C LYS A 251 0.78 -11.23 -1.09
N TRP A 252 1.63 -12.08 -0.53
CA TRP A 252 2.88 -12.43 -1.21
C TRP A 252 2.63 -13.30 -2.44
N TRP A 253 1.76 -14.30 -2.36
CA TRP A 253 1.56 -15.24 -3.46
C TRP A 253 0.87 -14.59 -4.66
N LEU A 254 -0.20 -13.81 -4.42
CA LEU A 254 -0.96 -13.15 -5.49
C LEU A 254 -0.17 -12.01 -6.15
N SER A 255 0.62 -11.25 -5.38
CA SER A 255 1.48 -10.22 -5.98
C SER A 255 2.59 -10.80 -6.85
N ASP A 256 3.19 -11.93 -6.46
CA ASP A 256 4.13 -12.68 -7.30
C ASP A 256 3.44 -13.28 -8.53
N MET A 257 2.24 -13.83 -8.38
CA MET A 257 1.44 -14.34 -9.49
C MET A 257 1.12 -13.23 -10.49
N ALA A 258 0.68 -12.06 -10.03
CA ALA A 258 0.37 -10.93 -10.91
C ALA A 258 1.59 -10.50 -11.72
N CYS A 259 2.77 -10.45 -11.11
CA CYS A 259 4.02 -10.16 -11.82
C CYS A 259 4.33 -11.22 -12.88
N ARG A 260 4.21 -12.52 -12.56
CA ARG A 260 4.43 -13.60 -13.54
C ARG A 260 3.43 -13.56 -14.70
N VAL A 261 2.16 -13.31 -14.41
CA VAL A 261 1.12 -13.19 -15.45
C VAL A 261 1.41 -12.02 -16.36
N ALA A 262 1.76 -10.85 -15.81
CA ALA A 262 2.07 -9.66 -16.60
C ALA A 262 3.31 -9.87 -17.48
N ASP A 263 4.36 -10.51 -16.95
CA ASP A 263 5.58 -10.86 -17.69
C ASP A 263 5.28 -11.75 -18.90
N ASP A 264 4.55 -12.83 -18.68
CA ASP A 264 4.15 -13.74 -19.77
C ASP A 264 3.24 -13.06 -20.80
N CYS A 265 2.35 -12.17 -20.35
CA CYS A 265 1.50 -11.41 -21.25
C CYS A 265 2.30 -10.43 -22.11
N VAL A 266 3.27 -9.72 -21.55
CA VAL A 266 4.21 -8.87 -22.32
C VAL A 266 4.95 -9.69 -23.34
N GLN A 267 5.49 -10.85 -22.94
CA GLN A 267 6.22 -11.75 -23.86
C GLN A 267 5.33 -12.22 -25.01
N LEU A 268 4.06 -12.54 -24.76
CA LEU A 268 3.11 -12.97 -25.79
C LEU A 268 2.72 -11.86 -26.78
N HIS A 269 2.81 -10.59 -26.38
CA HIS A 269 2.63 -9.44 -27.27
C HIS A 269 3.86 -9.17 -28.15
N GLY A 270 5.03 -9.75 -27.82
CA GLY A 270 6.28 -9.54 -28.54
C GLY A 270 6.70 -8.07 -28.52
N GLY A 271 7.18 -7.53 -29.65
CA GLY A 271 7.62 -6.14 -29.74
C GLY A 271 6.54 -5.11 -29.32
N TYR A 272 5.28 -5.40 -29.59
CA TYR A 272 4.17 -4.55 -29.14
C TYR A 272 4.00 -4.52 -27.62
N GLY A 273 4.33 -5.61 -26.91
CA GLY A 273 4.31 -5.65 -25.45
C GLY A 273 5.36 -4.74 -24.81
N TYR A 274 6.37 -4.30 -25.54
CA TYR A 274 7.42 -3.39 -25.07
C TYR A 274 7.13 -1.92 -25.40
N MET A 275 6.06 -1.64 -26.13
CA MET A 275 5.68 -0.27 -26.51
C MET A 275 4.75 0.35 -25.48
N ALA A 276 5.06 1.56 -25.05
CA ALA A 276 4.31 2.29 -24.01
C ALA A 276 2.84 2.57 -24.38
N GLU A 277 2.52 2.60 -25.68
CA GLU A 277 1.13 2.75 -26.15
C GLU A 277 0.27 1.52 -25.87
N TYR A 278 0.88 0.35 -25.70
CA TYR A 278 0.13 -0.87 -25.39
C TYR A 278 -0.16 -0.98 -23.89
N PRO A 279 -1.42 -1.20 -23.51
CA PRO A 279 -1.81 -1.28 -22.10
C PRO A 279 -1.03 -2.32 -21.30
N ILE A 280 -0.63 -3.42 -21.92
CA ILE A 280 0.10 -4.51 -21.24
C ILE A 280 1.50 -4.08 -20.76
N ALA A 281 2.16 -3.17 -21.47
CA ALA A 281 3.44 -2.60 -21.03
C ALA A 281 3.27 -1.82 -19.71
N ARG A 282 2.20 -1.02 -19.61
CA ARG A 282 1.86 -0.31 -18.38
C ARG A 282 1.48 -1.28 -17.26
N ASP A 283 0.64 -2.28 -17.53
CA ASP A 283 0.24 -3.29 -16.54
C ASP A 283 1.48 -3.97 -15.94
N TYR A 284 2.47 -4.32 -16.74
CA TYR A 284 3.73 -4.92 -16.29
C TYR A 284 4.50 -4.00 -15.33
N MET A 285 4.63 -2.72 -15.67
CA MET A 285 5.32 -1.75 -14.82
C MET A 285 4.55 -1.50 -13.52
N ASP A 286 3.22 -1.41 -13.59
CA ASP A 286 2.36 -1.08 -12.46
C ASP A 286 2.32 -2.19 -11.41
N VAL A 287 2.25 -3.47 -11.81
CA VAL A 287 2.20 -4.59 -10.85
C VAL A 287 3.50 -4.79 -10.09
N ARG A 288 4.64 -4.33 -10.64
CA ARG A 288 5.97 -4.58 -10.06
C ARG A 288 6.13 -4.01 -8.65
N ALA A 289 5.37 -2.99 -8.28
CA ALA A 289 5.39 -2.41 -6.93
C ALA A 289 4.69 -3.30 -5.88
N MET A 290 3.74 -4.16 -6.28
CA MET A 290 2.92 -4.95 -5.36
C MET A 290 3.71 -5.89 -4.44
N PRO A 291 4.79 -6.57 -4.87
CA PRO A 291 5.63 -7.34 -3.97
C PRO A 291 6.41 -6.51 -2.94
N ILE A 292 6.50 -5.19 -3.11
CA ILE A 292 7.37 -4.31 -2.34
C ILE A 292 6.61 -3.59 -1.22
N TYR A 293 5.49 -2.94 -1.53
CA TYR A 293 4.76 -2.10 -0.56
C TYR A 293 3.86 -2.91 0.39
N ALA A 294 3.37 -2.25 1.46
CA ALA A 294 2.55 -2.80 2.55
C ALA A 294 3.17 -4.05 3.21
N GLY A 295 4.49 -4.01 3.37
CA GLY A 295 5.33 -5.12 3.78
C GLY A 295 5.74 -5.98 2.58
N SER A 296 7.06 -6.08 2.33
CA SER A 296 7.57 -6.86 1.21
C SER A 296 7.16 -8.34 1.31
N ASN A 297 7.22 -9.05 0.20
CA ASN A 297 6.89 -10.48 0.18
C ASN A 297 7.81 -11.30 1.11
N GLU A 298 9.04 -10.85 1.32
CA GLU A 298 9.97 -11.42 2.31
C GLU A 298 9.45 -11.22 3.73
N VAL A 299 8.96 -10.02 4.07
CA VAL A 299 8.35 -9.75 5.39
C VAL A 299 7.12 -10.63 5.61
N MET A 300 6.28 -10.84 4.58
CA MET A 300 5.14 -11.77 4.68
C MET A 300 5.60 -13.19 5.00
N LYS A 301 6.68 -13.65 4.36
CA LYS A 301 7.25 -14.99 4.61
C LYS A 301 7.87 -15.09 6.01
N VAL A 302 8.52 -14.03 6.52
CA VAL A 302 9.00 -13.99 7.92
C VAL A 302 7.84 -14.10 8.92
N ILE A 303 6.76 -13.35 8.72
CA ILE A 303 5.56 -13.45 9.57
C ILE A 303 5.02 -14.88 9.57
N LEU A 304 4.92 -15.50 8.40
CA LEU A 304 4.42 -16.87 8.25
C LEU A 304 5.36 -17.90 8.89
N ALA A 305 6.69 -17.75 8.75
CA ALA A 305 7.67 -18.62 9.35
C ALA A 305 7.54 -18.63 10.88
N ARG A 306 7.39 -17.44 11.49
CA ARG A 306 7.12 -17.32 12.94
C ARG A 306 5.82 -18.01 13.36
N MET A 307 4.75 -17.84 12.60
CA MET A 307 3.46 -18.47 12.87
C MET A 307 3.48 -20.00 12.65
N MET A 308 4.54 -20.52 12.05
CA MET A 308 4.78 -21.97 11.83
C MET A 308 5.88 -22.52 12.74
N ASP A 309 6.35 -21.72 13.71
CA ASP A 309 7.42 -22.09 14.66
C ASP A 309 8.73 -22.53 13.97
N LEU A 310 9.09 -21.85 12.85
CA LEU A 310 10.30 -22.15 12.07
C LEU A 310 11.50 -21.23 12.40
N GLU A 311 11.33 -20.26 13.32
CA GLU A 311 12.36 -19.31 13.79
C GLU A 311 12.60 -19.46 15.30
#